data_01f8dbf1ff02f5fea45e251efef98241
#
_entry.id   01f8dbf1ff02f5fea45e251efef98241
#
_cell.length_a   1.000
_cell.length_b   1.000
_cell.length_c   1.000
_cell.angle_alpha   90.00
_cell.angle_beta   90.00
_cell.angle_gamma   90.00
#
_symmetry.space_group_name_H-M   'P 1'
#
loop_
_entity.id
_entity.type
_entity.pdbx_description
1 polymer ?
#
loop_
_entity_poly.entity_id
_entity_poly.type
_entity_poly.pdbx_seq_one_letter_code
_entity_poly.pdbx_strand_id
1 'polypeptide(L)'
;MSSESTDATAGGREVDALIAVQRVLADRPGVLPAARGLSHLGEHALGWIAAAGVGYVAATVRGDADARIRWAQAGIGAVGAHAASIAVKRVVRRRRPHDPRIRVGVGTPSRLSFPSSHATSTTAAAILLGRASGLPAGALPAVLVPPMLTSRLVLGVHYPSDVATGALLGAVCAAAVTRDDRLTARAIAWSDAAGRAVRGRVPSRGER
;
A
#
# COMPACT_ATOMS: atom_id res chain seq x y z
N MET A 1 35.33 -3.30 15.77
CA MET A 1 35.64 -2.36 14.66
C MET A 1 35.15 -2.82 13.28
N SER A 2 34.65 -4.06 13.09
CA SER A 2 34.26 -4.57 11.74
C SER A 2 32.86 -4.27 11.30
N SER A 3 31.91 -3.89 12.18
CA SER A 3 30.50 -3.66 11.82
C SER A 3 30.22 -2.28 11.22
N GLU A 4 30.93 -1.24 11.64
CA GLU A 4 30.74 0.12 11.12
C GLU A 4 31.20 0.29 9.67
N SER A 5 32.28 -0.39 9.28
CA SER A 5 32.80 -0.32 7.90
C SER A 5 31.86 -1.02 6.89
N THR A 6 31.17 -2.09 7.30
CA THR A 6 30.23 -2.83 6.45
C THR A 6 28.94 -2.04 6.22
N ASP A 7 28.46 -1.32 7.23
CA ASP A 7 27.23 -0.50 7.15
C ASP A 7 27.44 0.76 6.27
N ALA A 8 28.60 1.40 6.38
CA ALA A 8 28.96 2.55 5.54
C ALA A 8 29.09 2.16 4.05
N THR A 9 29.63 0.98 3.75
CA THR A 9 29.75 0.47 2.36
C THR A 9 28.42 0.02 1.78
N ALA A 10 27.51 -0.53 2.60
CA ALA A 10 26.16 -0.90 2.18
C ALA A 10 25.32 0.34 1.87
N GLY A 11 25.38 1.37 2.72
CA GLY A 11 24.71 2.65 2.50
C GLY A 11 25.17 3.36 1.23
N GLY A 12 26.47 3.34 0.93
CA GLY A 12 27.04 3.89 -0.30
C GLY A 12 26.50 3.19 -1.55
N ARG A 13 26.47 1.87 -1.58
CA ARG A 13 25.93 1.09 -2.72
C ARG A 13 24.48 1.36 -3.00
N GLU A 14 23.65 1.55 -1.98
CA GLU A 14 22.23 1.88 -2.17
C GLU A 14 22.01 3.29 -2.73
N VAL A 15 22.86 4.25 -2.32
CA VAL A 15 22.88 5.60 -2.89
C VAL A 15 23.26 5.55 -4.37
N ASP A 16 24.31 4.82 -4.72
CA ASP A 16 24.76 4.71 -6.11
C ASP A 16 23.72 4.00 -6.99
N ALA A 17 23.06 2.95 -6.48
CA ALA A 17 21.96 2.29 -7.17
C ALA A 17 20.77 3.24 -7.39
N LEU A 18 20.43 4.06 -6.41
CA LEU A 18 19.36 5.07 -6.54
C LEU A 18 19.71 6.12 -7.58
N ILE A 19 20.96 6.63 -7.57
CA ILE A 19 21.45 7.58 -8.57
C ILE A 19 21.42 6.97 -9.97
N ALA A 20 21.81 5.70 -10.11
CA ALA A 20 21.76 5.00 -11.40
C ALA A 20 20.32 4.92 -11.93
N VAL A 21 19.34 4.59 -11.09
CA VAL A 21 17.92 4.59 -11.47
C VAL A 21 17.47 5.97 -11.93
N GLN A 22 17.81 7.03 -11.20
CA GLN A 22 17.45 8.40 -11.57
C GLN A 22 18.09 8.83 -12.88
N ARG A 23 19.38 8.52 -13.11
CA ARG A 23 20.08 8.84 -14.39
C ARG A 23 19.40 8.21 -15.59
N VAL A 24 18.89 6.98 -15.45
CA VAL A 24 18.26 6.25 -16.57
C VAL A 24 16.83 6.70 -16.80
N LEU A 25 16.07 7.02 -15.74
CA LEU A 25 14.61 7.14 -15.82
C LEU A 25 14.10 8.57 -15.60
N ALA A 26 14.71 9.36 -14.69
CA ALA A 26 14.08 10.60 -14.23
C ALA A 26 13.95 11.68 -15.31
N ASP A 27 14.83 11.68 -16.31
CA ASP A 27 14.81 12.68 -17.40
C ASP A 27 14.03 12.18 -18.64
N ARG A 28 13.47 10.96 -18.60
CA ARG A 28 12.62 10.47 -19.69
C ARG A 28 11.27 11.16 -19.67
N PRO A 29 10.75 11.60 -20.84
CA PRO A 29 9.44 12.22 -20.92
C PRO A 29 8.35 11.40 -20.24
N GLY A 30 7.53 12.06 -19.40
CA GLY A 30 6.40 11.42 -18.72
C GLY A 30 6.73 10.62 -17.47
N VAL A 31 7.98 10.22 -17.21
CA VAL A 31 8.33 9.36 -16.07
C VAL A 31 8.11 10.07 -14.74
N LEU A 32 8.57 11.30 -14.61
CA LEU A 32 8.43 12.05 -13.35
C LEU A 32 6.96 12.40 -13.05
N PRO A 33 6.14 12.89 -14.00
CA PRO A 33 4.70 13.03 -13.80
C PRO A 33 4.01 11.73 -13.42
N ALA A 34 4.30 10.61 -14.09
CA ALA A 34 3.73 9.30 -13.77
C ALA A 34 4.13 8.84 -12.35
N ALA A 35 5.39 9.02 -11.96
CA ALA A 35 5.87 8.70 -10.62
C ALA A 35 5.15 9.52 -9.54
N ARG A 36 4.89 10.81 -9.80
CA ARG A 36 4.08 11.67 -8.91
C ARG A 36 2.63 11.23 -8.85
N GLY A 37 2.01 10.88 -9.98
CA GLY A 37 0.65 10.33 -10.02
C GLY A 37 0.50 9.06 -9.19
N LEU A 38 1.43 8.12 -9.32
CA LEU A 38 1.49 6.91 -8.49
C LEU A 38 1.70 7.24 -7.01
N SER A 39 2.50 8.28 -6.70
CA SER A 39 2.67 8.74 -5.33
C SER A 39 1.35 9.23 -4.73
N HIS A 40 0.57 10.04 -5.45
CA HIS A 40 -0.74 10.50 -4.99
C HIS A 40 -1.74 9.36 -4.84
N LEU A 41 -1.80 8.44 -5.82
CA LEU A 41 -2.69 7.28 -5.75
C LEU A 41 -2.41 6.39 -4.52
N GLY A 42 -1.14 6.19 -4.19
CA GLY A 42 -0.72 5.37 -3.05
C GLY A 42 -0.67 6.11 -1.72
N GLU A 43 -0.94 7.42 -1.70
CA GLU A 43 -0.85 8.22 -0.48
C GLU A 43 -1.88 7.76 0.56
N HIS A 44 -1.40 7.43 1.76
CA HIS A 44 -2.21 6.87 2.85
C HIS A 44 -3.06 5.66 2.44
N ALA A 45 -2.68 4.95 1.37
CA ALA A 45 -3.44 3.85 0.77
C ALA A 45 -4.83 4.24 0.23
N LEU A 46 -5.15 5.53 0.09
CA LEU A 46 -6.50 6.01 -0.23
C LEU A 46 -7.02 5.48 -1.57
N GLY A 47 -6.20 5.45 -2.61
CA GLY A 47 -6.60 4.90 -3.91
C GLY A 47 -7.00 3.42 -3.82
N TRP A 48 -6.28 2.65 -3.00
CA TRP A 48 -6.57 1.22 -2.80
C TRP A 48 -7.82 0.98 -1.98
N ILE A 49 -8.03 1.82 -0.94
CA ILE A 49 -9.25 1.80 -0.12
C ILE A 49 -10.46 2.15 -0.97
N ALA A 50 -10.36 3.17 -1.83
CA ALA A 50 -11.44 3.56 -2.73
C ALA A 50 -11.78 2.42 -3.72
N ALA A 51 -10.78 1.78 -4.34
CA ALA A 51 -11.00 0.64 -5.22
C ALA A 51 -11.68 -0.54 -4.50
N ALA A 52 -11.22 -0.87 -3.29
CA ALA A 52 -11.84 -1.90 -2.46
C ALA A 52 -13.29 -1.55 -2.10
N GLY A 53 -13.56 -0.29 -1.75
CA GLY A 53 -14.90 0.21 -1.42
C GLY A 53 -15.86 0.10 -2.59
N VAL A 54 -15.45 0.48 -3.79
CA VAL A 54 -16.26 0.34 -5.01
C VAL A 54 -16.60 -1.13 -5.26
N GLY A 55 -15.63 -2.02 -5.17
CA GLY A 55 -15.87 -3.46 -5.34
C GLY A 55 -16.79 -4.03 -4.26
N TYR A 56 -16.63 -3.59 -3.01
CA TYR A 56 -17.49 -4.00 -1.89
C TYR A 56 -18.96 -3.58 -2.11
N VAL A 57 -19.19 -2.33 -2.52
CA VAL A 57 -20.52 -1.82 -2.84
C VAL A 57 -21.14 -2.61 -4.01
N ALA A 58 -20.37 -2.81 -5.08
CA ALA A 58 -20.83 -3.59 -6.22
C ALA A 58 -21.18 -5.04 -5.86
N ALA A 59 -20.39 -5.70 -5.01
CA ALA A 59 -20.70 -7.03 -4.49
C ALA A 59 -21.96 -7.04 -3.61
N THR A 60 -22.17 -5.99 -2.80
CA THR A 60 -23.36 -5.82 -1.96
C THR A 60 -24.63 -5.70 -2.81
N VAL A 61 -24.59 -4.88 -3.87
CA VAL A 61 -25.72 -4.69 -4.79
C VAL A 61 -26.08 -6.00 -5.51
N ARG A 62 -25.08 -6.82 -5.84
CA ARG A 62 -25.29 -8.12 -6.49
C ARG A 62 -25.69 -9.23 -5.52
N GLY A 63 -25.69 -9.00 -4.20
CA GLY A 63 -25.96 -10.02 -3.20
C GLY A 63 -24.86 -11.08 -3.08
N ASP A 64 -23.65 -10.83 -3.59
CA ASP A 64 -22.52 -11.76 -3.56
C ASP A 64 -21.77 -11.63 -2.23
N ALA A 65 -22.12 -12.50 -1.28
CA ALA A 65 -21.52 -12.49 0.07
C ALA A 65 -20.03 -12.82 0.07
N ASP A 66 -19.58 -13.74 -0.78
CA ASP A 66 -18.18 -14.14 -0.86
C ASP A 66 -17.32 -13.02 -1.48
N ALA A 67 -17.81 -12.37 -2.52
CA ALA A 67 -17.14 -11.20 -3.08
C ALA A 67 -17.07 -10.05 -2.07
N ARG A 68 -18.12 -9.81 -1.28
CA ARG A 68 -18.09 -8.80 -0.18
C ARG A 68 -16.95 -9.06 0.79
N ILE A 69 -16.76 -10.32 1.20
CA ILE A 69 -15.65 -10.70 2.10
C ILE A 69 -14.31 -10.38 1.44
N ARG A 70 -14.10 -10.80 0.20
CA ARG A 70 -12.83 -10.56 -0.54
C ARG A 70 -12.54 -9.07 -0.72
N TRP A 71 -13.53 -8.26 -1.07
CA TRP A 71 -13.35 -6.81 -1.22
C TRP A 71 -13.11 -6.10 0.13
N ALA A 72 -13.77 -6.54 1.20
CA ALA A 72 -13.50 -6.04 2.55
C ALA A 72 -12.06 -6.36 2.98
N GLN A 73 -11.59 -7.58 2.72
CA GLN A 73 -10.20 -7.98 2.98
C GLN A 73 -9.20 -7.11 2.22
N ALA A 74 -9.52 -6.71 0.99
CA ALA A 74 -8.65 -5.82 0.21
C ALA A 74 -8.49 -4.45 0.89
N GLY A 75 -9.58 -3.86 1.38
CA GLY A 75 -9.54 -2.61 2.14
C GLY A 75 -8.80 -2.75 3.47
N ILE A 76 -9.15 -3.76 4.27
CA ILE A 76 -8.52 -4.05 5.57
C ILE A 76 -7.01 -4.30 5.38
N GLY A 77 -6.64 -5.08 4.37
CA GLY A 77 -5.24 -5.39 4.08
C GLY A 77 -4.45 -4.16 3.65
N ALA A 78 -5.01 -3.27 2.83
CA ALA A 78 -4.35 -2.02 2.44
C ALA A 78 -4.09 -1.10 3.65
N VAL A 79 -5.09 -0.93 4.51
CA VAL A 79 -5.00 -0.14 5.75
C VAL A 79 -4.02 -0.77 6.73
N GLY A 80 -4.16 -2.08 6.98
CA GLY A 80 -3.30 -2.83 7.90
C GLY A 80 -1.83 -2.83 7.47
N ALA A 81 -1.57 -3.01 6.18
CA ALA A 81 -0.23 -2.93 5.62
C ALA A 81 0.37 -1.53 5.78
N HIS A 82 -0.43 -0.48 5.53
CA HIS A 82 0.01 0.90 5.75
C HIS A 82 0.36 1.14 7.23
N ALA A 83 -0.51 0.73 8.15
CA ALA A 83 -0.29 0.86 9.59
C ALA A 83 0.94 0.06 10.06
N ALA A 84 1.12 -1.18 9.59
CA ALA A 84 2.29 -1.99 9.88
C ALA A 84 3.59 -1.29 9.43
N SER A 85 3.59 -0.69 8.24
CA SER A 85 4.75 0.08 7.77
C SER A 85 5.07 1.28 8.67
N ILE A 86 4.05 1.96 9.21
CA ILE A 86 4.26 3.07 10.15
C ILE A 86 4.84 2.57 11.47
N ALA A 87 4.36 1.43 11.98
CA ALA A 87 4.89 0.83 13.20
C ALA A 87 6.38 0.48 13.05
N VAL A 88 6.75 -0.20 11.96
CA VAL A 88 8.14 -0.56 11.65
C VAL A 88 9.01 0.70 11.48
N LYS A 89 8.51 1.76 10.82
CA LYS A 89 9.22 3.05 10.70
C LYS A 89 9.63 3.61 12.06
N ARG A 90 8.74 3.56 13.03
CA ARG A 90 8.98 4.10 14.39
C ARG A 90 10.04 3.32 15.17
N VAL A 91 10.19 2.03 14.84
CA VAL A 91 11.22 1.16 15.44
C VAL A 91 12.57 1.35 14.73
N VAL A 92 12.62 1.21 13.40
CA VAL A 92 13.87 1.23 12.64
C VAL A 92 14.46 2.64 12.50
N ARG A 93 13.62 3.66 12.35
CA ARG A 93 13.98 5.09 12.32
C ARG A 93 15.02 5.47 11.26
N ARG A 94 15.14 4.72 10.18
CA ARG A 94 16.04 5.04 9.05
C ARG A 94 15.66 6.36 8.41
N ARG A 95 16.63 7.26 8.20
CA ARG A 95 16.43 8.53 7.49
C ARG A 95 16.35 8.32 5.99
N ARG A 96 15.66 9.21 5.29
CA ARG A 96 15.57 9.21 3.82
C ARG A 96 16.89 9.55 3.17
N PRO A 97 17.07 9.19 1.88
CA PRO A 97 18.22 9.62 1.10
C PRO A 97 18.41 11.14 1.17
N HIS A 98 19.65 11.56 1.45
CA HIS A 98 20.04 12.97 1.61
C HIS A 98 21.35 13.32 0.90
N ASP A 99 21.83 12.44 0.02
CA ASP A 99 23.01 12.70 -0.81
C ASP A 99 22.71 13.82 -1.81
N PRO A 100 23.60 14.83 -1.96
CA PRO A 100 23.37 15.99 -2.86
C PRO A 100 23.21 15.62 -4.34
N ARG A 101 23.64 14.43 -4.74
CA ARG A 101 23.46 13.89 -6.10
C ARG A 101 22.05 13.36 -6.36
N ILE A 102 21.22 13.15 -5.31
CA ILE A 102 19.88 12.62 -5.41
C ILE A 102 18.88 13.77 -5.58
N ARG A 103 18.07 13.70 -6.64
CA ARG A 103 16.99 14.66 -6.89
C ARG A 103 15.72 14.19 -6.16
N VAL A 104 15.22 14.99 -5.21
CA VAL A 104 13.97 14.71 -4.50
C VAL A 104 12.79 15.31 -5.28
N GLY A 105 11.94 14.47 -5.83
CA GLY A 105 10.85 14.84 -6.73
C GLY A 105 9.47 15.04 -6.11
N VAL A 106 9.31 14.78 -4.78
CA VAL A 106 8.03 14.90 -4.06
C VAL A 106 8.27 15.18 -2.58
N GLY A 107 7.39 15.95 -1.96
CA GLY A 107 7.35 16.12 -0.50
C GLY A 107 6.92 14.84 0.22
N THR A 108 7.35 14.65 1.45
CA THR A 108 6.99 13.49 2.26
C THR A 108 6.58 13.90 3.67
N PRO A 109 5.49 13.32 4.22
CA PRO A 109 4.98 13.70 5.56
C PRO A 109 5.90 13.25 6.70
N SER A 110 6.85 12.35 6.44
CA SER A 110 7.79 11.81 7.44
C SER A 110 9.21 11.80 6.92
N ARG A 111 10.17 12.08 7.81
CA ARG A 111 11.61 11.99 7.51
C ARG A 111 12.15 10.54 7.50
N LEU A 112 11.32 9.56 7.87
CA LEU A 112 11.70 8.16 7.95
C LEU A 112 11.43 7.44 6.62
N SER A 113 12.39 6.60 6.20
CA SER A 113 12.34 5.91 4.91
C SER A 113 11.87 4.46 5.03
N PHE A 114 12.36 3.71 5.98
CA PHE A 114 12.22 2.26 6.05
C PHE A 114 11.04 1.79 6.92
N PRO A 115 10.24 0.87 6.43
CA PRO A 115 10.08 0.45 5.05
C PRO A 115 9.24 1.45 4.24
N SER A 116 9.16 1.31 2.92
CA SER A 116 8.32 2.16 2.08
C SER A 116 6.84 1.84 2.27
N SER A 117 6.06 2.77 2.86
CA SER A 117 4.62 2.58 3.07
C SER A 117 3.85 2.44 1.75
N HIS A 118 4.27 3.15 0.69
CA HIS A 118 3.70 3.01 -0.65
C HIS A 118 3.92 1.60 -1.22
N ALA A 119 5.14 1.07 -1.11
CA ALA A 119 5.42 -0.29 -1.53
C ALA A 119 4.60 -1.31 -0.73
N THR A 120 4.51 -1.13 0.59
CA THR A 120 3.80 -2.04 1.49
C THR A 120 2.30 -2.07 1.18
N SER A 121 1.65 -0.92 1.15
CA SER A 121 0.20 -0.86 0.91
C SER A 121 -0.18 -1.25 -0.52
N THR A 122 0.63 -0.85 -1.52
CA THR A 122 0.38 -1.23 -2.92
C THR A 122 0.52 -2.74 -3.13
N THR A 123 1.53 -3.38 -2.54
CA THR A 123 1.71 -4.83 -2.70
C THR A 123 0.57 -5.59 -2.04
N ALA A 124 0.20 -5.24 -0.81
CA ALA A 124 -0.94 -5.87 -0.14
C ALA A 124 -2.23 -5.66 -0.94
N ALA A 125 -2.50 -4.42 -1.37
CA ALA A 125 -3.68 -4.09 -2.15
C ALA A 125 -3.72 -4.84 -3.50
N ALA A 126 -2.61 -4.87 -4.24
CA ALA A 126 -2.55 -5.55 -5.54
C ALA A 126 -2.85 -7.05 -5.43
N ILE A 127 -2.32 -7.73 -4.40
CA ILE A 127 -2.61 -9.14 -4.14
C ILE A 127 -4.10 -9.34 -3.83
N LEU A 128 -4.64 -8.54 -2.91
CA LEU A 128 -6.00 -8.72 -2.40
C LEU A 128 -7.08 -8.24 -3.38
N LEU A 129 -6.85 -7.13 -4.10
CA LEU A 129 -7.73 -6.65 -5.15
C LEU A 129 -7.74 -7.64 -6.34
N GLY A 130 -6.58 -8.20 -6.71
CA GLY A 130 -6.50 -9.24 -7.73
C GLY A 130 -7.34 -10.47 -7.37
N ARG A 131 -7.22 -10.93 -6.12
CA ARG A 131 -8.05 -12.03 -5.58
C ARG A 131 -9.53 -11.67 -5.59
N ALA A 132 -9.89 -10.47 -5.15
CA ALA A 132 -11.29 -10.03 -5.10
C ALA A 132 -11.92 -9.88 -6.49
N SER A 133 -11.12 -9.51 -7.49
CA SER A 133 -11.53 -9.38 -8.89
C SER A 133 -11.54 -10.71 -9.65
N GLY A 134 -11.13 -11.83 -9.03
CA GLY A 134 -11.03 -13.13 -9.72
C GLY A 134 -9.90 -13.21 -10.75
N LEU A 135 -8.92 -12.32 -10.69
CA LEU A 135 -7.77 -12.35 -11.59
C LEU A 135 -6.80 -13.48 -11.22
N PRO A 136 -6.03 -14.00 -12.18
CA PRO A 136 -4.96 -14.97 -11.91
C PRO A 136 -4.00 -14.44 -10.83
N ALA A 137 -3.53 -15.33 -9.97
CA ALA A 137 -2.61 -14.99 -8.91
C ALA A 137 -1.35 -14.31 -9.49
N GLY A 138 -0.97 -13.18 -8.91
CA GLY A 138 0.19 -12.41 -9.37
C GLY A 138 -0.08 -11.44 -10.54
N ALA A 139 -1.19 -11.53 -11.27
CA ALA A 139 -1.45 -10.65 -12.41
C ALA A 139 -1.47 -9.17 -12.03
N LEU A 140 -2.27 -8.81 -11.06
CA LEU A 140 -2.35 -7.41 -10.61
C LEU A 140 -1.09 -6.93 -9.88
N PRO A 141 -0.45 -7.75 -9.01
CA PRO A 141 0.88 -7.43 -8.47
C PRO A 141 1.94 -7.17 -9.54
N ALA A 142 2.01 -7.97 -10.61
CA ALA A 142 2.98 -7.78 -11.67
C ALA A 142 2.82 -6.43 -12.40
N VAL A 143 1.60 -5.92 -12.49
CA VAL A 143 1.30 -4.63 -13.14
C VAL A 143 1.50 -3.44 -12.20
N LEU A 144 1.12 -3.54 -10.93
CA LEU A 144 1.08 -2.38 -10.02
C LEU A 144 2.34 -2.24 -9.16
N VAL A 145 2.95 -3.36 -8.74
CA VAL A 145 4.06 -3.28 -7.77
C VAL A 145 5.33 -2.72 -8.41
N PRO A 146 5.85 -3.22 -9.54
CA PRO A 146 7.09 -2.70 -10.10
C PRO A 146 7.05 -1.21 -10.41
N PRO A 147 5.99 -0.64 -11.06
CA PRO A 147 5.90 0.79 -11.27
C PRO A 147 5.87 1.60 -9.98
N MET A 148 5.15 1.12 -8.95
CA MET A 148 5.13 1.79 -7.66
C MET A 148 6.51 1.81 -7.01
N LEU A 149 7.21 0.68 -6.95
CA LEU A 149 8.56 0.60 -6.39
C LEU A 149 9.53 1.53 -7.13
N THR A 150 9.51 1.46 -8.45
CA THR A 150 10.33 2.33 -9.32
C THR A 150 10.02 3.81 -9.09
N SER A 151 8.74 4.17 -8.92
CA SER A 151 8.34 5.55 -8.65
C SER A 151 9.01 6.12 -7.40
N ARG A 152 9.18 5.30 -6.34
CA ARG A 152 9.81 5.73 -5.08
C ARG A 152 11.30 6.02 -5.25
N LEU A 153 11.97 5.25 -6.11
CA LEU A 153 13.37 5.44 -6.47
C LEU A 153 13.55 6.66 -7.39
N VAL A 154 12.74 6.78 -8.43
CA VAL A 154 12.75 7.93 -9.34
C VAL A 154 12.52 9.25 -8.59
N LEU A 155 11.61 9.25 -7.61
CA LEU A 155 11.33 10.42 -6.77
C LEU A 155 12.39 10.67 -5.69
N GLY A 156 13.40 9.79 -5.53
CA GLY A 156 14.53 10.00 -4.62
C GLY A 156 14.18 9.93 -3.13
N VAL A 157 13.07 9.30 -2.77
CA VAL A 157 12.55 9.34 -1.39
C VAL A 157 12.75 8.05 -0.59
N HIS A 158 13.23 6.99 -1.25
CA HIS A 158 13.48 5.68 -0.65
C HIS A 158 14.72 5.02 -1.24
N TYR A 159 15.40 4.23 -0.43
CA TYR A 159 16.45 3.32 -0.88
C TYR A 159 15.87 2.05 -1.50
N PRO A 160 16.65 1.31 -2.33
CA PRO A 160 16.20 0.03 -2.89
C PRO A 160 15.71 -0.97 -1.83
N SER A 161 16.40 -1.09 -0.70
CA SER A 161 15.99 -1.99 0.40
C SER A 161 14.68 -1.54 1.06
N ASP A 162 14.39 -0.22 1.15
CA ASP A 162 13.12 0.27 1.71
C ASP A 162 11.93 -0.23 0.90
N VAL A 163 12.04 -0.20 -0.44
CA VAL A 163 10.94 -0.62 -1.32
C VAL A 163 10.83 -2.14 -1.40
N ALA A 164 11.95 -2.86 -1.44
CA ALA A 164 11.96 -4.32 -1.45
C ALA A 164 11.35 -4.89 -0.15
N THR A 165 11.80 -4.40 1.01
CA THR A 165 11.24 -4.81 2.31
C THR A 165 9.79 -4.37 2.45
N GLY A 166 9.43 -3.19 1.92
CA GLY A 166 8.04 -2.74 1.87
C GLY A 166 7.15 -3.72 1.09
N ALA A 167 7.59 -4.15 -0.09
CA ALA A 167 6.84 -5.13 -0.89
C ALA A 167 6.70 -6.48 -0.15
N LEU A 168 7.77 -6.98 0.46
CA LEU A 168 7.73 -8.20 1.26
C LEU A 168 6.74 -8.08 2.44
N LEU A 169 6.81 -6.99 3.20
CA LEU A 169 5.88 -6.74 4.30
C LEU A 169 4.43 -6.68 3.81
N GLY A 170 4.19 -6.05 2.65
CA GLY A 170 2.87 -6.01 2.03
C GLY A 170 2.33 -7.40 1.67
N ALA A 171 3.18 -8.27 1.12
CA ALA A 171 2.81 -9.65 0.82
C ALA A 171 2.48 -10.45 2.09
N VAL A 172 3.26 -10.28 3.17
CA VAL A 172 2.99 -10.89 4.47
C VAL A 172 1.65 -10.41 5.05
N CYS A 173 1.37 -9.11 4.97
CA CYS A 173 0.07 -8.55 5.42
C CYS A 173 -1.10 -9.13 4.60
N ALA A 174 -0.96 -9.25 3.28
CA ALA A 174 -1.99 -9.87 2.44
C ALA A 174 -2.24 -11.34 2.83
N ALA A 175 -1.18 -12.11 3.03
CA ALA A 175 -1.29 -13.49 3.49
C ALA A 175 -1.95 -13.61 4.87
N ALA A 176 -1.65 -12.70 5.79
CA ALA A 176 -2.24 -12.69 7.13
C ALA A 176 -3.76 -12.44 7.08
N VAL A 177 -4.21 -11.48 6.25
CA VAL A 177 -5.63 -11.14 6.11
C VAL A 177 -6.45 -12.28 5.49
N THR A 178 -5.84 -13.09 4.61
CA THR A 178 -6.52 -14.18 3.91
C THR A 178 -6.48 -15.53 4.65
N ARG A 179 -5.79 -15.59 5.80
CA ARG A 179 -5.71 -16.86 6.58
C ARG A 179 -7.03 -17.32 7.16
N ASP A 180 -7.91 -16.36 7.52
CA ASP A 180 -9.20 -16.69 8.12
C ASP A 180 -10.31 -15.76 7.61
N ASP A 181 -11.02 -16.22 6.59
CA ASP A 181 -12.18 -15.51 6.03
C ASP A 181 -13.31 -15.34 7.07
N ARG A 182 -13.36 -16.18 8.11
CA ARG A 182 -14.41 -16.14 9.15
C ARG A 182 -14.33 -14.88 10.00
N LEU A 183 -13.12 -14.36 10.26
CA LEU A 183 -12.97 -13.10 11.00
C LEU A 183 -13.57 -11.93 10.23
N THR A 184 -13.28 -11.83 8.93
CA THR A 184 -13.85 -10.79 8.07
C THR A 184 -15.35 -10.96 7.93
N ALA A 185 -15.85 -12.19 7.74
CA ALA A 185 -17.28 -12.47 7.65
C ALA A 185 -18.02 -12.07 8.95
N ARG A 186 -17.47 -12.35 10.13
CA ARG A 186 -18.04 -11.92 11.42
C ARG A 186 -18.07 -10.41 11.56
N ALA A 187 -17.01 -9.71 11.17
CA ALA A 187 -16.96 -8.24 11.22
C ALA A 187 -18.04 -7.62 10.31
N ILE A 188 -18.24 -8.16 9.10
CA ILE A 188 -19.29 -7.72 8.18
C ILE A 188 -20.68 -8.00 8.78
N ALA A 189 -20.92 -9.21 9.29
CA ALA A 189 -22.21 -9.57 9.89
C ALA A 189 -22.57 -8.67 11.09
N TRP A 190 -21.57 -8.34 11.91
CA TRP A 190 -21.74 -7.43 13.03
C TRP A 190 -22.07 -5.99 12.56
N SER A 191 -21.37 -5.48 11.55
CA SER A 191 -21.64 -4.16 10.97
C SER A 191 -23.04 -4.07 10.34
N ASP A 192 -23.46 -5.13 9.64
CA ASP A 192 -24.80 -5.21 9.06
C ASP A 192 -25.90 -5.24 10.14
N ALA A 193 -25.66 -5.96 11.24
CA ALA A 193 -26.58 -6.01 12.38
C ALA A 193 -26.69 -4.64 13.07
N ALA A 194 -25.57 -3.96 13.31
CA ALA A 194 -25.55 -2.62 13.89
C ALA A 194 -26.28 -1.61 12.99
N GLY A 195 -26.05 -1.67 11.67
CA GLY A 195 -26.73 -0.81 10.70
C GLY A 195 -28.26 -1.05 10.66
N ARG A 196 -28.72 -2.28 10.82
CA ARG A 196 -30.16 -2.58 10.95
C ARG A 196 -30.76 -2.02 12.24
N ALA A 197 -30.04 -2.17 13.36
CA ALA A 197 -30.49 -1.65 14.66
C ALA A 197 -30.64 -0.13 14.65
N VAL A 198 -29.74 0.59 13.98
CA VAL A 198 -29.82 2.06 13.83
C VAL A 198 -31.02 2.46 12.95
N ARG A 199 -31.21 1.78 11.81
CA ARG A 199 -32.35 2.05 10.91
C ARG A 199 -33.69 1.76 11.55
N GLY A 200 -33.81 0.70 12.35
CA GLY A 200 -35.03 0.37 13.07
C GLY A 200 -35.37 1.34 14.22
N ARG A 201 -34.44 2.22 14.62
CA ARG A 201 -34.68 3.25 15.64
C ARG A 201 -35.10 4.62 15.07
N VAL A 202 -35.02 4.80 13.74
CA VAL A 202 -35.52 6.02 13.11
C VAL A 202 -37.05 5.88 12.99
N PRO A 203 -37.86 6.65 13.77
CA PRO A 203 -39.30 6.58 13.64
C PRO A 203 -39.69 7.03 12.25
N SER A 204 -40.52 6.25 11.58
CA SER A 204 -41.20 6.69 10.34
C SER A 204 -41.84 8.06 10.63
N ARG A 205 -41.29 9.14 10.04
CA ARG A 205 -41.96 10.43 10.00
C ARG A 205 -43.25 10.21 9.21
N GLY A 206 -44.27 9.90 10.01
CA GLY A 206 -45.57 9.54 9.55
C GLY A 206 -46.33 10.68 8.96
N GLU A 207 -47.20 10.30 8.22
CA GLU A 207 -48.54 10.73 7.95
C GLU A 207 -49.11 11.70 9.01
N ARG A 208 -49.11 13.00 8.65
CA ARG A 208 -50.13 13.96 9.08
C ARG A 208 -50.54 14.76 7.85
#